data_a796b788e11054616450d60bc045ec44
#
_entry.id   a796b788e11054616450d60bc045ec44
#
_cell.length_a   1.000
_cell.length_b   1.000
_cell.length_c   1.000
_cell.angle_alpha   90.00
_cell.angle_beta   90.00
_cell.angle_gamma   90.00
#
_symmetry.space_group_name_H-M   'P 1'
#
loop_
_entity.id
_entity.type
_entity.pdbx_description
1 polymer ?
#
loop_
_entity_poly.entity_id
_entity_poly.type
_entity_poly.pdbx_seq_one_letter_code
_entity_poly.pdbx_strand_id
1 'polypeptide(L)'
;MEKINKMERSKQEQNIIRIVKGSLFAIVLTFIFLFIFATILTYSNVPESTITPIVIIITAISILIGSAKSTRNINKNGMINGGMVGLIYITFLYVSSSIVFSGLQLSLKSIIMIISAILAGIIGGIIGVNFTIGDSPQL
;
A
#
# COMPACT_ATOMS: atom_id res chain seq x y z
N MET A 1 -34.74 10.77 -0.67
CA MET A 1 -33.78 10.22 0.32
C MET A 1 -33.20 8.89 -0.05
N GLU A 2 -34.00 7.93 -0.48
CA GLU A 2 -33.50 6.61 -0.86
C GLU A 2 -32.50 6.66 -2.01
N LYS A 3 -32.73 7.51 -3.00
CA LYS A 3 -31.81 7.66 -4.14
C LYS A 3 -30.45 8.19 -3.72
N ILE A 4 -30.43 9.14 -2.79
CA ILE A 4 -29.18 9.71 -2.27
C ILE A 4 -28.41 8.67 -1.49
N ASN A 5 -29.08 7.88 -0.65
CA ASN A 5 -28.45 6.80 0.11
C ASN A 5 -27.86 5.73 -0.81
N LYS A 6 -28.57 5.38 -1.87
CA LYS A 6 -28.08 4.42 -2.86
C LYS A 6 -26.85 4.96 -3.61
N MET A 7 -26.85 6.25 -3.94
CA MET A 7 -25.70 6.88 -4.59
C MET A 7 -24.47 6.90 -3.69
N GLU A 8 -24.67 7.23 -2.40
CA GLU A 8 -23.59 7.24 -1.43
C GLU A 8 -23.00 5.85 -1.23
N ARG A 9 -23.85 4.83 -1.12
CA ARG A 9 -23.41 3.44 -0.99
C ARG A 9 -22.63 3.01 -2.22
N SER A 10 -23.10 3.37 -3.40
CA SER A 10 -22.43 3.04 -4.65
C SER A 10 -21.03 3.65 -4.72
N LYS A 11 -20.90 4.92 -4.28
CA LYS A 11 -19.60 5.58 -4.21
C LYS A 11 -18.67 4.93 -3.20
N GLN A 12 -19.19 4.56 -2.03
CA GLN A 12 -18.43 3.88 -1.00
C GLN A 12 -17.96 2.51 -1.48
N GLU A 13 -18.83 1.76 -2.14
CA GLU A 13 -18.48 0.46 -2.71
C GLU A 13 -17.37 0.59 -3.74
N GLN A 14 -17.45 1.59 -4.62
CA GLN A 14 -16.41 1.85 -5.60
C GLN A 14 -15.09 2.21 -4.96
N ASN A 15 -15.11 3.01 -3.90
CA ASN A 15 -13.91 3.39 -3.17
C ASN A 15 -13.27 2.17 -2.51
N ILE A 16 -14.07 1.30 -1.89
CA ILE A 16 -13.60 0.08 -1.26
C ILE A 16 -12.96 -0.83 -2.32
N ILE A 17 -13.57 -0.98 -3.47
CA ILE A 17 -13.04 -1.80 -4.56
C ILE A 17 -11.70 -1.24 -5.03
N ARG A 18 -11.57 0.07 -5.17
CA ARG A 18 -10.32 0.71 -5.57
C ARG A 18 -9.22 0.51 -4.52
N ILE A 19 -9.57 0.64 -3.25
CA ILE A 19 -8.63 0.42 -2.15
C ILE A 19 -8.13 -1.02 -2.16
N VAL A 20 -9.03 -1.99 -2.31
CA VAL A 20 -8.68 -3.41 -2.37
C VAL A 20 -7.79 -3.69 -3.59
N LYS A 21 -8.16 -3.16 -4.75
CA LYS A 21 -7.35 -3.32 -5.97
C LYS A 21 -5.96 -2.70 -5.81
N GLY A 22 -5.89 -1.52 -5.22
CA GLY A 22 -4.62 -0.87 -4.94
C GLY A 22 -3.74 -1.67 -4.00
N SER A 23 -4.34 -2.25 -2.96
CA SER A 23 -3.63 -3.11 -2.01
C SER A 23 -3.10 -4.37 -2.68
N LEU A 24 -3.93 -5.02 -3.49
CA LEU A 24 -3.52 -6.21 -4.26
C LEU A 24 -2.39 -5.86 -5.23
N PHE A 25 -2.49 -4.73 -5.90
CA PHE A 25 -1.44 -4.25 -6.79
C PHE A 25 -0.13 -4.02 -6.03
N ALA A 26 -0.21 -3.41 -4.85
CA ALA A 26 0.96 -3.18 -4.00
C ALA A 26 1.60 -4.52 -3.59
N ILE A 27 0.79 -5.50 -3.23
CA ILE A 27 1.28 -6.83 -2.83
C ILE A 27 2.01 -7.49 -3.99
N VAL A 28 1.42 -7.50 -5.19
CA VAL A 28 2.03 -8.08 -6.39
C VAL A 28 3.33 -7.36 -6.72
N LEU A 29 3.32 -6.04 -6.65
CA LEU A 29 4.51 -5.23 -6.92
C LEU A 29 5.62 -5.53 -5.91
N THR A 30 5.27 -5.73 -4.64
CA THR A 30 6.23 -6.12 -3.61
C THR A 30 6.88 -7.46 -3.95
N PHE A 31 6.10 -8.45 -4.37
CA PHE A 31 6.64 -9.76 -4.75
C PHE A 31 7.59 -9.64 -5.91
N ILE A 32 7.26 -8.84 -6.91
CA ILE A 32 8.13 -8.61 -8.07
C ILE A 32 9.45 -7.98 -7.62
N PHE A 33 9.39 -6.93 -6.82
CA PHE A 33 10.59 -6.25 -6.34
C PHE A 33 11.44 -7.15 -5.44
N LEU A 34 10.80 -7.93 -4.57
CA LEU A 34 11.51 -8.87 -3.71
C LEU A 34 12.17 -9.98 -4.51
N PHE A 35 11.51 -10.44 -5.57
CA PHE A 35 12.09 -11.46 -6.45
C PHE A 35 13.35 -10.92 -7.15
N ILE A 36 13.28 -9.70 -7.66
CA ILE A 36 14.44 -9.03 -8.27
C ILE A 36 15.54 -8.85 -7.24
N PHE A 37 15.21 -8.41 -6.05
CA PHE A 37 16.16 -8.20 -4.97
C PHE A 37 16.82 -9.52 -4.53
N ALA A 38 16.03 -10.58 -4.41
CA ALA A 38 16.54 -11.90 -4.06
C ALA A 38 17.53 -12.41 -5.11
N THR A 39 17.24 -12.16 -6.38
CA THR A 39 18.17 -12.52 -7.47
C THR A 39 19.48 -11.76 -7.34
N ILE A 40 19.40 -10.46 -7.06
CA ILE A 40 20.61 -9.63 -6.85
C ILE A 40 21.39 -10.13 -5.63
N LEU A 41 20.69 -10.48 -4.54
CA LEU A 41 21.35 -11.03 -3.33
C LEU A 41 22.11 -12.31 -3.61
N THR A 42 21.56 -13.18 -4.47
CA THR A 42 22.18 -14.45 -4.80
C THR A 42 23.54 -14.26 -5.46
N TYR A 43 23.68 -13.21 -6.27
CA TYR A 43 24.91 -12.91 -7.00
C TYR A 43 25.80 -11.88 -6.30
N SER A 44 25.38 -11.32 -5.17
CA SER A 44 26.13 -10.29 -4.45
C SER A 44 26.40 -10.75 -3.02
N ASN A 45 27.54 -10.32 -2.47
CA ASN A 45 27.87 -10.57 -1.06
C ASN A 45 27.35 -9.42 -0.19
N VAL A 46 26.03 -9.28 -0.12
CA VAL A 46 25.41 -8.23 0.69
C VAL A 46 25.28 -8.72 2.14
N PRO A 47 25.68 -7.92 3.15
CA PRO A 47 25.52 -8.30 4.55
C PRO A 47 24.03 -8.43 4.91
N GLU A 48 23.71 -9.38 5.79
CA GLU A 48 22.34 -9.61 6.25
C GLU A 48 21.74 -8.36 6.92
N SER A 49 22.58 -7.56 7.57
CA SER A 49 22.12 -6.33 8.22
C SER A 49 21.52 -5.32 7.24
N THR A 50 21.86 -5.39 5.96
CA THR A 50 21.35 -4.50 4.91
C THR A 50 20.01 -4.96 4.36
N ILE A 51 19.65 -6.22 4.54
CA ILE A 51 18.42 -6.80 3.99
C ILE A 51 17.18 -6.14 4.58
N THR A 52 17.10 -6.01 5.89
CA THR A 52 15.92 -5.45 6.58
C THR A 52 15.59 -4.03 6.13
N PRO A 53 16.54 -3.07 6.11
CA PRO A 53 16.23 -1.72 5.61
C PRO A 53 15.77 -1.71 4.17
N ILE A 54 16.38 -2.52 3.30
CA ILE A 54 16.01 -2.56 1.88
C ILE A 54 14.60 -3.11 1.70
N VAL A 55 14.24 -4.15 2.45
CA VAL A 55 12.89 -4.71 2.40
C VAL A 55 11.85 -3.67 2.84
N ILE A 56 12.14 -2.90 3.87
CA ILE A 56 11.27 -1.81 4.33
C ILE A 56 11.07 -0.77 3.23
N ILE A 57 12.15 -0.38 2.57
CA ILE A 57 12.11 0.59 1.47
C ILE A 57 11.30 0.05 0.30
N ILE A 58 11.51 -1.20 -0.09
CA ILE A 58 10.77 -1.85 -1.17
C ILE A 58 9.27 -1.88 -0.84
N THR A 59 8.94 -2.26 0.38
CA THR A 59 7.56 -2.30 0.86
C THR A 59 6.91 -0.92 0.81
N ALA A 60 7.62 0.09 1.31
CA ALA A 60 7.13 1.47 1.31
C ALA A 60 6.87 1.98 -0.12
N ILE A 61 7.80 1.74 -1.05
CA ILE A 61 7.65 2.14 -2.44
C ILE A 61 6.46 1.41 -3.09
N SER A 62 6.30 0.12 -2.83
CA SER A 62 5.19 -0.67 -3.36
C SER A 62 3.84 -0.15 -2.88
N ILE A 63 3.74 0.16 -1.59
CA ILE A 63 2.52 0.72 -1.00
C ILE A 63 2.24 2.10 -1.58
N LEU A 64 3.28 2.91 -1.73
CA LEU A 64 3.16 4.26 -2.29
C LEU A 64 2.59 4.20 -3.72
N ILE A 65 3.12 3.34 -4.56
CA ILE A 65 2.65 3.16 -5.93
C ILE A 65 1.23 2.60 -5.96
N GLY A 66 0.95 1.57 -5.16
CA GLY A 66 -0.38 0.97 -5.07
C GLY A 66 -1.42 1.95 -4.56
N SER A 67 -1.05 2.73 -3.54
CA SER A 67 -1.91 3.77 -2.98
C SER A 67 -2.18 4.89 -3.99
N ALA A 68 -1.13 5.34 -4.69
CA ALA A 68 -1.28 6.36 -5.72
C ALA A 68 -2.20 5.89 -6.84
N LYS A 69 -2.05 4.64 -7.26
CA LYS A 69 -2.92 4.05 -8.28
C LYS A 69 -4.37 3.94 -7.79
N SER A 70 -4.55 3.55 -6.53
CA SER A 70 -5.88 3.41 -5.92
C SER A 70 -6.63 4.75 -5.87
N THR A 71 -5.91 5.84 -5.56
CA THR A 71 -6.52 7.16 -5.35
C THR A 71 -6.51 8.02 -6.59
N ARG A 72 -5.96 7.55 -7.68
CA ARG A 72 -5.80 8.35 -8.91
C ARG A 72 -7.12 8.90 -9.45
N ASN A 73 -8.23 8.18 -9.30
CA ASN A 73 -9.52 8.60 -9.80
C ASN A 73 -10.45 9.09 -8.70
N ILE A 74 -9.91 9.36 -7.53
CA ILE A 74 -10.66 9.87 -6.38
C ILE A 74 -10.31 11.34 -6.20
N ASN A 75 -11.31 12.21 -6.17
CA ASN A 75 -11.11 13.66 -6.06
C ASN A 75 -11.02 14.14 -4.62
N LYS A 76 -11.37 13.30 -3.66
CA LYS A 76 -11.40 13.66 -2.24
C LYS A 76 -10.80 12.56 -1.39
N ASN A 77 -10.27 12.95 -0.22
CA ASN A 77 -9.83 12.01 0.81
C ASN A 77 -8.74 11.05 0.36
N GLY A 78 -7.83 11.50 -0.50
CA GLY A 78 -6.71 10.69 -0.95
C GLY A 78 -5.84 10.23 0.22
N MET A 79 -5.68 11.08 1.23
CA MET A 79 -4.91 10.76 2.43
C MET A 79 -5.53 9.59 3.19
N ILE A 80 -6.84 9.63 3.41
CA ILE A 80 -7.56 8.57 4.14
C ILE A 80 -7.57 7.28 3.32
N ASN A 81 -7.91 7.36 2.03
CA ASN A 81 -7.97 6.20 1.16
C ASN A 81 -6.60 5.56 0.99
N GLY A 82 -5.56 6.39 0.85
CA GLY A 82 -4.20 5.90 0.76
C GLY A 82 -3.73 5.24 2.04
N GLY A 83 -4.08 5.82 3.20
CA GLY A 83 -3.81 5.22 4.49
C GLY A 83 -4.48 3.87 4.65
N MET A 84 -5.69 3.73 4.14
CA MET A 84 -6.41 2.45 4.17
C MET A 84 -5.72 1.39 3.31
N VAL A 85 -5.17 1.77 2.17
CA VAL A 85 -4.36 0.84 1.35
C VAL A 85 -3.19 0.32 2.17
N GLY A 86 -2.49 1.20 2.87
CA GLY A 86 -1.38 0.81 3.73
C GLY A 86 -1.83 -0.12 4.86
N LEU A 87 -2.97 0.18 5.48
CA LEU A 87 -3.52 -0.66 6.55
C LEU A 87 -3.89 -2.06 6.05
N ILE A 88 -4.57 -2.16 4.92
CA ILE A 88 -4.95 -3.44 4.33
C ILE A 88 -3.70 -4.24 3.97
N TYR A 89 -2.72 -3.57 3.37
CA TYR A 89 -1.46 -4.20 2.99
C TYR A 89 -0.76 -4.79 4.21
N ILE A 90 -0.58 -4.00 5.27
CA ILE A 90 0.15 -4.46 6.44
C ILE A 90 -0.63 -5.55 7.20
N THR A 91 -1.96 -5.46 7.23
CA THR A 91 -2.80 -6.48 7.82
C THR A 91 -2.65 -7.80 7.07
N PHE A 92 -2.63 -7.75 5.74
CA PHE A 92 -2.41 -8.93 4.91
C PHE A 92 -1.04 -9.56 5.19
N LEU A 93 0.00 -8.76 5.24
CA LEU A 93 1.34 -9.24 5.54
C LEU A 93 1.42 -9.85 6.94
N TYR A 94 0.78 -9.21 7.90
CA TYR A 94 0.79 -9.67 9.28
C TYR A 94 0.09 -11.01 9.44
N VAL A 95 -1.09 -11.16 8.83
CA VAL A 95 -1.84 -12.42 8.84
C VAL A 95 -1.04 -13.51 8.13
N SER A 96 -0.47 -13.21 6.98
CA SER A 96 0.36 -14.17 6.23
C SER A 96 1.57 -14.60 7.06
N SER A 97 2.23 -13.67 7.70
CA SER A 97 3.38 -13.96 8.55
C SER A 97 2.99 -14.83 9.74
N SER A 98 1.84 -14.55 10.34
CA SER A 98 1.33 -15.32 11.47
C SER A 98 1.06 -16.78 11.11
N ILE A 99 0.54 -17.02 9.91
CA ILE A 99 0.27 -18.37 9.40
C ILE A 99 1.59 -19.13 9.20
N VAL A 100 2.58 -18.45 8.60
CA VAL A 100 3.86 -19.08 8.26
C VAL A 100 4.72 -19.35 9.50
N PHE A 101 4.76 -18.42 10.44
CA PHE A 101 5.67 -18.48 11.59
C PHE A 101 4.99 -18.86 12.90
N SER A 102 3.73 -19.26 12.87
CA SER A 102 2.92 -19.72 14.02
C SER A 102 3.05 -18.83 15.27
N GLY A 103 2.90 -17.52 15.09
CA GLY A 103 2.87 -16.60 16.23
C GLY A 103 2.87 -15.16 15.84
N LEU A 104 2.07 -14.38 16.56
CA LEU A 104 2.04 -12.94 16.43
C LEU A 104 3.13 -12.36 17.30
N GLN A 105 4.26 -12.01 16.73
CA GLN A 105 5.33 -11.34 17.46
C GLN A 105 5.34 -9.86 17.10
N LEU A 106 4.95 -9.05 18.09
CA LEU A 106 5.05 -7.60 17.98
C LEU A 106 6.44 -7.19 18.49
N SER A 107 7.34 -6.94 17.56
CA SER A 107 8.66 -6.40 17.87
C SER A 107 8.71 -4.92 17.49
N LEU A 108 9.74 -4.23 17.96
CA LEU A 108 9.97 -2.84 17.58
C LEU A 108 10.05 -2.68 16.05
N LYS A 109 10.66 -3.66 15.37
CA LYS A 109 10.75 -3.68 13.91
C LYS A 109 9.37 -3.74 13.26
N SER A 110 8.45 -4.53 13.84
CA SER A 110 7.07 -4.62 13.33
C SER A 110 6.34 -3.29 13.46
N ILE A 111 6.52 -2.57 14.56
CA ILE A 111 5.90 -1.27 14.79
C ILE A 111 6.40 -0.26 13.76
N ILE A 112 7.71 -0.23 13.52
CA ILE A 112 8.32 0.65 12.52
C ILE A 112 7.76 0.33 11.14
N MET A 113 7.60 -0.95 10.82
CA MET A 113 7.07 -1.39 9.52
C MET A 113 5.61 -0.96 9.35
N ILE A 114 4.79 -1.09 10.38
CA ILE A 114 3.39 -0.66 10.37
C ILE A 114 3.30 0.85 10.13
N ILE A 115 4.07 1.63 10.87
CA ILE A 115 4.08 3.09 10.74
C ILE A 115 4.53 3.49 9.34
N SER A 116 5.60 2.86 8.84
CA SER A 116 6.12 3.13 7.49
C SER A 116 5.08 2.82 6.42
N ALA A 117 4.36 1.70 6.56
CA ALA A 117 3.33 1.30 5.62
C ALA A 117 2.18 2.32 5.57
N ILE A 118 1.72 2.76 6.73
CA ILE A 118 0.64 3.74 6.82
C ILE A 118 1.08 5.07 6.22
N LEU A 119 2.28 5.54 6.57
CA LEU A 119 2.81 6.80 6.04
C LEU A 119 2.99 6.73 4.53
N ALA A 120 3.53 5.63 4.01
CA ALA A 120 3.68 5.43 2.57
C ALA A 120 2.33 5.44 1.87
N GLY A 121 1.33 4.80 2.47
CA GLY A 121 -0.04 4.81 1.95
C GLY A 121 -0.63 6.21 1.91
N ILE A 122 -0.46 6.98 2.96
CA ILE A 122 -0.94 8.36 3.04
C ILE A 122 -0.27 9.23 1.97
N ILE A 123 1.04 9.17 1.87
CA ILE A 123 1.80 9.94 0.89
C ILE A 123 1.40 9.54 -0.52
N GLY A 124 1.30 8.24 -0.80
CA GLY A 124 0.86 7.74 -2.09
C GLY A 124 -0.55 8.18 -2.44
N GLY A 125 -1.44 8.20 -1.44
CA GLY A 125 -2.80 8.67 -1.62
C GLY A 125 -2.87 10.14 -2.00
N ILE A 126 -2.06 10.97 -1.35
CA ILE A 126 -1.97 12.40 -1.67
C ILE A 126 -1.45 12.59 -3.10
N ILE A 127 -0.41 11.87 -3.46
CA ILE A 127 0.18 11.94 -4.80
C ILE A 127 -0.85 11.49 -5.85
N GLY A 128 -1.57 10.41 -5.58
CA GLY A 128 -2.57 9.89 -6.52
C GLY A 128 -3.69 10.89 -6.80
N VAL A 129 -4.19 11.54 -5.77
CA VAL A 129 -5.23 12.58 -5.93
C VAL A 129 -4.68 13.77 -6.71
N ASN A 130 -3.45 14.17 -6.41
CA ASN A 130 -2.81 15.30 -7.11
C ASN A 130 -2.60 14.99 -8.59
N PHE A 131 -2.23 13.76 -8.93
CA PHE A 131 -2.12 13.35 -10.33
C PHE A 131 -3.46 13.39 -11.05
N THR A 132 -4.53 13.02 -10.37
CA THR A 132 -5.88 13.11 -10.95
C THR A 132 -6.24 14.55 -11.26
N ILE A 133 -5.95 15.47 -10.34
CA ILE A 133 -6.21 16.89 -10.53
C ILE A 133 -5.34 17.45 -11.66
N GLY A 134 -4.05 17.04 -11.71
CA GLY A 134 -3.13 17.47 -12.75
C GLY A 134 -3.45 16.95 -14.14
N ASP A 135 -3.94 15.70 -14.24
CA ASP A 135 -4.29 15.07 -15.51
C ASP A 135 -5.68 15.50 -16.01
N SER A 136 -6.51 16.01 -15.13
CA SER A 136 -7.84 16.46 -15.49
C SER A 136 -7.74 17.73 -16.32
N PRO A 137 -8.23 17.74 -17.58
CA PRO A 137 -8.24 18.99 -18.34
C PRO A 137 -9.16 19.95 -17.64
N GLN A 138 -8.57 20.93 -17.08
CA GLN A 138 -9.30 21.99 -16.42
C GLN A 138 -9.97 22.83 -17.45
N LEU A 139 -11.22 22.69 -17.49
CA LEU A 139 -12.05 23.50 -18.37
C LEU A 139 -12.16 24.92 -17.88
#